data_d81c74a33778a0e72da4f73cc2179ab2
#
_entry.id   d81c74a33778a0e72da4f73cc2179ab2
#
_cell.length_a   1.000
_cell.length_b   1.000
_cell.length_c   1.000
_cell.angle_alpha   90.00
_cell.angle_beta   90.00
_cell.angle_gamma   90.00
#
_symmetry.space_group_name_H-M   'P 1'
#
loop_
_entity.id
_entity.type
_entity.pdbx_description
1 polymer ?
#
loop_
_entity_poly.entity_id
_entity_poly.type
_entity_poly.pdbx_seq_one_letter_code
_entity_poly.pdbx_strand_id
1 'polypeptide(L)'
;WIDWNRTVLEYLKNHADYIALHNYVENRSNDYYKFMATTRFAEKAIRITEGLIAEAMTKAERKDPIYIAFDEYNVWYRAKGEEGNEEVYNLEDALVVSTFLNIFVRNAHVVKMANMAQLVNVIAPIMTENGGGIFEQTIFYPFMHASNYGRGTVLLSNTVCGKHDTREFTDVPDVEVTTATLLPYLR
;
A
#
# COMPACT_ATOMS: atom_id res chain seq x y z
N TRP A 1 17.18 3.20 4.05
CA TRP A 1 16.62 2.42 2.93
C TRP A 1 16.90 3.09 1.57
N ILE A 2 16.96 4.41 1.49
CA ILE A 2 17.20 5.12 0.21
C ILE A 2 18.53 4.71 -0.42
N ASP A 3 19.62 4.76 0.35
CA ASP A 3 20.96 4.37 -0.13
C ASP A 3 21.06 2.88 -0.44
N TRP A 4 20.34 2.05 0.32
CA TRP A 4 20.20 0.63 0.02
C TRP A 4 19.56 0.41 -1.34
N ASN A 5 18.39 1.00 -1.59
CA ASN A 5 17.67 0.86 -2.86
C ASN A 5 18.48 1.42 -4.03
N ARG A 6 19.18 2.55 -3.84
CA ARG A 6 20.10 3.08 -4.86
C ARG A 6 21.21 2.09 -5.20
N THR A 7 21.82 1.50 -4.18
CA THR A 7 22.90 0.53 -4.36
C THR A 7 22.38 -0.74 -5.07
N VAL A 8 21.25 -1.28 -4.63
CA VAL A 8 20.64 -2.45 -5.27
C VAL A 8 20.34 -2.19 -6.73
N LEU A 9 19.71 -1.06 -7.05
CA LEU A 9 19.42 -0.66 -8.43
C LEU A 9 20.70 -0.45 -9.26
N GLU A 10 21.74 0.13 -8.68
CA GLU A 10 23.03 0.29 -9.39
C GLU A 10 23.62 -1.04 -9.85
N TYR A 11 23.55 -2.07 -9.00
CA TYR A 11 24.06 -3.40 -9.36
C TYR A 11 23.10 -4.20 -10.25
N LEU A 12 21.79 -4.04 -10.08
CA LEU A 12 20.78 -4.87 -10.72
C LEU A 12 20.05 -4.19 -11.89
N LYS A 13 20.42 -2.96 -12.26
CA LYS A 13 19.74 -2.16 -13.29
C LYS A 13 19.54 -2.84 -14.64
N ASN A 14 20.38 -3.82 -14.99
CA ASN A 14 20.29 -4.59 -16.23
C ASN A 14 19.53 -5.92 -16.08
N HIS A 15 19.13 -6.28 -14.86
CA HIS A 15 18.61 -7.62 -14.54
C HIS A 15 17.28 -7.59 -13.80
N ALA A 16 17.06 -6.57 -12.97
CA ALA A 16 15.82 -6.48 -12.17
C ALA A 16 14.65 -5.95 -13.01
N ASP A 17 13.50 -6.57 -12.89
CA ASP A 17 12.23 -6.06 -13.43
C ASP A 17 11.43 -5.34 -12.35
N TYR A 18 11.67 -5.65 -11.08
CA TYR A 18 11.00 -5.05 -9.93
C TYR A 18 11.98 -4.74 -8.81
N ILE A 19 11.64 -3.70 -8.05
CA ILE A 19 12.21 -3.45 -6.72
C ILE A 19 11.10 -3.49 -5.67
N ALA A 20 11.38 -4.17 -4.54
CA ALA A 20 10.42 -4.37 -3.46
C ALA A 20 10.37 -3.16 -2.50
N LEU A 21 9.16 -2.85 -2.03
CA LEU A 21 8.91 -1.92 -0.93
C LEU A 21 7.96 -2.54 0.08
N HIS A 22 8.23 -2.29 1.37
CA HIS A 22 7.40 -2.72 2.48
C HIS A 22 6.98 -1.53 3.35
N ASN A 23 5.75 -1.55 3.87
CA ASN A 23 5.31 -0.56 4.85
C ASN A 23 4.25 -1.11 5.80
N TYR A 24 4.59 -1.22 7.06
CA TYR A 24 3.64 -1.48 8.14
C TYR A 24 3.38 -0.22 8.92
N VAL A 25 2.13 -0.03 9.36
CA VAL A 25 1.71 1.16 10.11
C VAL A 25 1.06 0.78 11.44
N GLU A 26 1.05 1.72 12.39
CA GLU A 26 0.59 1.50 13.74
C GLU A 26 -0.11 2.73 14.32
N ASN A 27 -1.06 2.52 15.24
CA ASN A 27 -1.73 3.56 16.02
C ASN A 27 -1.52 3.37 17.53
N ARG A 28 -0.27 3.24 18.00
CA ARG A 28 0.04 3.11 19.43
C ARG A 28 -0.31 4.35 20.25
N SER A 29 -0.36 5.50 19.60
CA SER A 29 -0.74 6.77 20.24
C SER A 29 -2.24 6.98 20.39
N ASN A 30 -3.05 6.12 19.78
CA ASN A 30 -4.51 6.27 19.68
C ASN A 30 -4.93 7.64 19.12
N ASP A 31 -4.18 8.12 18.12
CA ASP A 31 -4.42 9.37 17.40
C ASP A 31 -4.91 9.06 15.99
N TYR A 32 -6.18 9.25 15.77
CA TYR A 32 -6.86 8.95 14.50
C TYR A 32 -6.25 9.71 13.32
N TYR A 33 -6.07 11.02 13.45
CA TYR A 33 -5.58 11.85 12.35
C TYR A 33 -4.14 11.53 11.98
N LYS A 34 -3.29 11.30 12.98
CA LYS A 34 -1.94 10.83 12.77
C LYS A 34 -1.93 9.47 12.07
N PHE A 35 -2.79 8.55 12.51
CA PHE A 35 -2.86 7.21 11.96
C PHE A 35 -3.27 7.20 10.49
N MET A 36 -4.32 7.95 10.13
CA MET A 36 -4.72 8.10 8.73
C MET A 36 -3.58 8.64 7.85
N ALA A 37 -2.80 9.59 8.37
CA ALA A 37 -1.69 10.20 7.65
C ALA A 37 -0.47 9.28 7.47
N THR A 38 -0.35 8.18 8.21
CA THR A 38 0.83 7.28 8.13
C THR A 38 1.03 6.67 6.75
N THR A 39 -0.03 6.46 5.99
CA THR A 39 0.03 5.94 4.61
C THR A 39 0.81 6.83 3.64
N ARG A 40 0.96 8.14 3.96
CA ARG A 40 1.78 9.06 3.16
C ARG A 40 3.26 8.71 3.14
N PHE A 41 3.74 7.94 4.12
CA PHE A 41 5.09 7.37 4.05
C PHE A 41 5.25 6.39 2.88
N ALA A 42 4.22 5.58 2.60
CA ALA A 42 4.23 4.68 1.44
C ALA A 42 4.26 5.48 0.12
N GLU A 43 3.43 6.51 0.00
CA GLU A 43 3.42 7.37 -1.18
C GLU A 43 4.78 8.08 -1.38
N LYS A 44 5.36 8.58 -0.30
CA LYS A 44 6.71 9.17 -0.31
C LYS A 44 7.77 8.16 -0.74
N ALA A 45 7.70 6.92 -0.23
CA ALA A 45 8.61 5.85 -0.60
C ALA A 45 8.52 5.48 -2.08
N ILE A 46 7.29 5.40 -2.62
CA ILE A 46 7.05 5.17 -4.05
C ILE A 46 7.72 6.27 -4.88
N ARG A 47 7.46 7.54 -4.60
CA ARG A 47 8.01 8.67 -5.36
C ARG A 47 9.54 8.72 -5.34
N ILE A 48 10.16 8.46 -4.17
CA ILE A 48 11.62 8.41 -4.04
C ILE A 48 12.17 7.25 -4.86
N THR A 49 11.57 6.07 -4.76
CA THR A 49 12.03 4.88 -5.47
C THR A 49 11.86 5.01 -6.98
N GLU A 50 10.80 5.66 -7.45
CA GLU A 50 10.61 5.99 -8.87
C GLU A 50 11.75 6.87 -9.40
N GLY A 51 12.18 7.87 -8.62
CA GLY A 51 13.35 8.68 -8.96
C GLY A 51 14.65 7.87 -9.03
N LEU A 52 14.85 6.92 -8.11
CA LEU A 52 16.02 6.02 -8.13
C LEU A 52 15.99 5.06 -9.32
N ILE A 53 14.81 4.57 -9.69
CA ILE A 53 14.60 3.74 -10.88
C ILE A 53 14.99 4.55 -12.13
N ALA A 54 14.50 5.77 -12.26
CA ALA A 54 14.80 6.64 -13.39
C ALA A 54 16.31 6.92 -13.51
N GLU A 55 17.01 7.17 -12.39
CA GLU A 55 18.46 7.31 -12.32
C GLU A 55 19.17 6.05 -12.82
N ALA A 56 18.78 4.89 -12.31
CA ALA A 56 19.41 3.60 -12.67
C ALA A 56 19.21 3.25 -14.15
N MET A 57 17.98 3.43 -14.66
CA MET A 57 17.65 3.19 -16.07
C MET A 57 18.43 4.12 -17.01
N THR A 58 18.56 5.39 -16.64
CA THR A 58 19.34 6.35 -17.42
C THR A 58 20.80 5.96 -17.50
N LYS A 59 21.42 5.57 -16.38
CA LYS A 59 22.81 5.09 -16.34
C LYS A 59 23.04 3.81 -17.12
N ALA A 60 22.01 2.96 -17.21
CA ALA A 60 22.07 1.69 -17.93
C ALA A 60 21.71 1.81 -19.43
N GLU A 61 21.24 2.98 -19.87
CA GLU A 61 20.61 3.17 -21.18
C GLU A 61 19.46 2.17 -21.44
N ARG A 62 18.81 1.72 -20.35
CA ARG A 62 17.78 0.68 -20.38
C ARG A 62 16.45 1.26 -20.84
N LYS A 63 15.79 0.56 -21.78
CA LYS A 63 14.46 0.94 -22.30
C LYS A 63 13.34 0.21 -21.60
N ASP A 64 13.56 -1.05 -21.21
CA ASP A 64 12.56 -1.85 -20.50
C ASP A 64 12.41 -1.34 -19.08
N PRO A 65 11.20 -1.03 -18.64
CA PRO A 65 10.97 -0.40 -17.35
C PRO A 65 11.31 -1.32 -16.17
N ILE A 66 11.76 -0.72 -15.08
CA ILE A 66 11.82 -1.34 -13.75
C ILE A 66 10.61 -0.82 -12.99
N TYR A 67 9.87 -1.70 -12.33
CA TYR A 67 8.67 -1.36 -11.59
C TYR A 67 8.84 -1.55 -10.08
N ILE A 68 7.87 -1.09 -9.32
CA ILE A 68 7.77 -1.32 -7.88
C ILE A 68 6.82 -2.49 -7.62
N ALA A 69 7.29 -3.47 -6.84
CA ALA A 69 6.46 -4.42 -6.13
C ALA A 69 6.32 -3.94 -4.69
N PHE A 70 5.14 -3.43 -4.33
CA PHE A 70 4.82 -3.12 -2.94
C PHE A 70 4.33 -4.41 -2.28
N ASP A 71 5.26 -5.32 -2.01
CA ASP A 71 4.97 -6.73 -1.76
C ASP A 71 4.65 -7.06 -0.30
N GLU A 72 4.79 -6.07 0.61
CA GLU A 72 4.26 -6.16 1.96
C GLU A 72 3.68 -4.83 2.44
N TYR A 73 2.42 -4.82 2.86
CA TYR A 73 1.81 -3.71 3.58
C TYR A 73 0.70 -4.20 4.48
N ASN A 74 0.54 -3.63 5.65
CA ASN A 74 -0.60 -3.81 6.53
C ASN A 74 -0.53 -2.88 7.76
N VAL A 75 -1.53 -2.98 8.62
CA VAL A 75 -1.52 -2.50 9.99
C VAL A 75 -1.03 -3.64 10.89
N TRP A 76 -0.03 -3.36 11.74
CA TRP A 76 0.49 -4.40 12.64
C TRP A 76 1.11 -3.78 13.91
N TYR A 77 0.42 -3.89 15.05
CA TYR A 77 0.94 -3.36 16.33
C TYR A 77 0.26 -3.87 17.61
N ARG A 78 -0.88 -4.55 17.53
CA ARG A 78 -1.64 -5.02 18.71
C ARG A 78 -1.31 -6.44 19.08
N ALA A 79 -0.89 -7.24 18.10
CA ALA A 79 -0.56 -8.65 18.30
C ALA A 79 0.53 -8.82 19.36
N LYS A 80 0.32 -9.70 20.35
CA LYS A 80 1.20 -9.90 21.52
C LYS A 80 1.53 -11.37 21.74
N GLY A 81 2.72 -11.62 22.33
CA GLY A 81 3.13 -12.95 22.78
C GLY A 81 3.58 -13.90 21.67
N GLU A 82 3.64 -15.20 21.98
CA GLU A 82 4.05 -16.25 21.02
C GLU A 82 3.02 -16.45 19.90
N GLU A 83 1.74 -16.10 20.14
CA GLU A 83 0.65 -16.04 19.16
C GLU A 83 0.62 -14.69 18.42
N GLY A 84 1.70 -13.94 18.47
CA GLY A 84 1.84 -12.51 18.22
C GLY A 84 1.55 -12.01 16.82
N ASN A 85 0.91 -12.79 15.96
CA ASN A 85 0.57 -12.38 14.60
C ASN A 85 -0.95 -12.41 14.33
N GLU A 86 -1.77 -12.72 15.33
CA GLU A 86 -3.22 -12.57 15.24
C GLU A 86 -3.62 -11.14 15.62
N GLU A 87 -3.80 -10.30 14.62
CA GLU A 87 -4.23 -8.93 14.79
C GLU A 87 -5.75 -8.85 14.73
N VAL A 88 -6.37 -8.06 15.60
CA VAL A 88 -7.81 -7.79 15.55
C VAL A 88 -8.03 -6.40 14.96
N TYR A 89 -8.64 -6.36 13.79
CA TYR A 89 -8.83 -5.14 13.02
C TYR A 89 -10.16 -4.45 13.28
N ASN A 90 -10.13 -3.13 13.35
CA ASN A 90 -11.30 -2.27 13.51
C ASN A 90 -11.54 -1.40 12.25
N LEU A 91 -12.47 -0.44 12.34
CA LEU A 91 -12.81 0.43 11.22
C LEU A 91 -11.66 1.37 10.82
N GLU A 92 -10.87 1.86 11.76
CA GLU A 92 -9.72 2.72 11.45
C GLU A 92 -8.69 1.98 10.58
N ASP A 93 -8.45 0.71 10.88
CA ASP A 93 -7.55 -0.14 10.11
C ASP A 93 -8.05 -0.33 8.68
N ALA A 94 -9.37 -0.54 8.52
CA ALA A 94 -9.99 -0.65 7.20
C ALA A 94 -9.84 0.64 6.38
N LEU A 95 -9.98 1.80 7.00
CA LEU A 95 -9.78 3.10 6.35
C LEU A 95 -8.32 3.31 5.92
N VAL A 96 -7.37 2.95 6.78
CA VAL A 96 -5.94 2.99 6.45
C VAL A 96 -5.60 2.05 5.29
N VAL A 97 -6.11 0.81 5.31
CA VAL A 97 -5.94 -0.15 4.21
C VAL A 97 -6.57 0.40 2.92
N SER A 98 -7.75 1.03 3.00
CA SER A 98 -8.38 1.70 1.84
C SER A 98 -7.46 2.77 1.25
N THR A 99 -6.81 3.56 2.11
CA THR A 99 -5.89 4.62 1.69
C THR A 99 -4.63 4.04 1.02
N PHE A 100 -4.07 2.94 1.53
CA PHE A 100 -2.99 2.23 0.85
C PHE A 100 -3.40 1.81 -0.56
N LEU A 101 -4.57 1.20 -0.71
CA LEU A 101 -5.08 0.75 -2.01
C LEU A 101 -5.28 1.92 -2.98
N ASN A 102 -5.80 3.05 -2.50
CA ASN A 102 -5.90 4.27 -3.29
C ASN A 102 -4.53 4.78 -3.75
N ILE A 103 -3.51 4.75 -2.87
CA ILE A 103 -2.14 5.15 -3.21
C ILE A 103 -1.58 4.24 -4.30
N PHE A 104 -1.76 2.93 -4.22
CA PHE A 104 -1.24 1.99 -5.22
C PHE A 104 -1.93 2.18 -6.57
N VAL A 105 -3.25 2.33 -6.60
CA VAL A 105 -4.00 2.61 -7.84
C VAL A 105 -3.54 3.93 -8.45
N ARG A 106 -3.40 4.99 -7.66
CA ARG A 106 -2.93 6.31 -8.11
C ARG A 106 -1.53 6.28 -8.72
N ASN A 107 -0.67 5.37 -8.23
CA ASN A 107 0.69 5.16 -8.70
C ASN A 107 0.84 3.92 -9.60
N ALA A 108 -0.22 3.45 -10.23
CA ALA A 108 -0.23 2.25 -11.07
C ALA A 108 0.68 2.32 -12.31
N HIS A 109 1.18 3.50 -12.66
CA HIS A 109 2.19 3.66 -13.71
C HIS A 109 3.52 3.00 -13.31
N VAL A 110 3.89 3.02 -12.04
CA VAL A 110 5.14 2.44 -11.52
C VAL A 110 4.91 1.27 -10.55
N VAL A 111 3.84 1.26 -9.76
CA VAL A 111 3.48 0.15 -8.87
C VAL A 111 2.66 -0.88 -9.63
N LYS A 112 3.23 -2.06 -9.90
CA LYS A 112 2.57 -3.12 -10.66
C LYS A 112 2.13 -4.31 -9.82
N MET A 113 2.62 -4.41 -8.60
CA MET A 113 2.19 -5.39 -7.61
C MET A 113 1.99 -4.72 -6.25
N ALA A 114 0.92 -5.11 -5.55
CA ALA A 114 0.67 -4.72 -4.17
C ALA A 114 0.08 -5.92 -3.43
N ASN A 115 0.82 -6.49 -2.50
CA ASN A 115 0.47 -7.71 -1.79
C ASN A 115 0.26 -7.42 -0.31
N MET A 116 -0.96 -7.63 0.16
CA MET A 116 -1.25 -7.51 1.59
C MET A 116 -0.57 -8.67 2.36
N ALA A 117 0.11 -8.36 3.41
CA ALA A 117 0.72 -9.33 4.30
C ALA A 117 -0.13 -9.49 5.58
N GLN A 118 -0.77 -10.64 5.81
CA GLN A 118 -0.87 -11.84 4.98
C GLN A 118 -2.32 -12.12 4.60
N LEU A 119 -2.65 -13.30 4.08
CA LEU A 119 -4.00 -13.58 3.61
C LEU A 119 -4.89 -14.21 4.69
N VAL A 120 -4.38 -15.18 5.43
CA VAL A 120 -5.14 -16.00 6.39
C VAL A 120 -4.41 -16.08 7.74
N ASN A 121 -5.12 -15.84 8.82
CA ASN A 121 -4.77 -15.98 10.23
C ASN A 121 -3.65 -15.04 10.74
N VAL A 122 -2.59 -14.85 10.01
CA VAL A 122 -1.43 -14.03 10.40
C VAL A 122 -1.61 -12.62 9.87
N ILE A 123 -1.84 -11.64 10.75
CA ILE A 123 -2.14 -10.23 10.40
C ILE A 123 -3.05 -10.12 9.16
N ALA A 124 -4.13 -10.89 9.16
CA ALA A 124 -4.84 -11.24 7.95
C ALA A 124 -6.27 -10.70 7.87
N PRO A 125 -6.78 -10.45 6.65
CA PRO A 125 -8.18 -10.11 6.44
C PRO A 125 -9.13 -11.28 6.69
N ILE A 126 -8.65 -12.53 6.61
CA ILE A 126 -9.47 -13.75 6.80
C ILE A 126 -8.93 -14.52 7.99
N MET A 127 -9.83 -14.88 8.90
CA MET A 127 -9.53 -15.71 10.06
C MET A 127 -10.27 -17.04 9.98
N THR A 128 -9.61 -18.09 10.43
CA THR A 128 -10.19 -19.44 10.50
C THR A 128 -10.15 -19.94 11.93
N GLU A 129 -11.15 -20.74 12.32
CA GLU A 129 -11.20 -21.41 13.61
C GLU A 129 -10.89 -22.91 13.42
N ASN A 130 -10.09 -23.48 14.33
CA ASN A 130 -9.78 -24.91 14.27
C ASN A 130 -11.05 -25.76 14.49
N GLY A 131 -11.43 -26.51 13.47
CA GLY A 131 -12.70 -27.27 13.45
C GLY A 131 -13.96 -26.41 13.34
N GLY A 132 -13.81 -25.11 13.10
CA GLY A 132 -14.88 -24.13 12.98
C GLY A 132 -15.06 -23.58 11.57
N GLY A 133 -15.53 -22.33 11.50
CA GLY A 133 -15.77 -21.59 10.28
C GLY A 133 -14.62 -20.68 9.88
N ILE A 134 -14.94 -19.78 8.96
CA ILE A 134 -14.11 -18.63 8.59
C ILE A 134 -14.90 -17.35 8.86
N PHE A 135 -14.18 -16.26 9.15
CA PHE A 135 -14.77 -14.92 9.18
C PHE A 135 -13.82 -13.88 8.58
N GLU A 136 -14.42 -12.82 8.03
CA GLU A 136 -13.70 -11.73 7.42
C GLU A 136 -13.55 -10.58 8.42
N GLN A 137 -12.32 -10.09 8.58
CA GLN A 137 -12.04 -8.90 9.37
C GLN A 137 -12.35 -7.62 8.58
N THR A 138 -12.39 -6.48 9.25
CA THR A 138 -12.76 -5.19 8.62
C THR A 138 -11.88 -4.83 7.41
N ILE A 139 -10.59 -5.19 7.42
CA ILE A 139 -9.64 -4.93 6.33
C ILE A 139 -9.90 -5.79 5.07
N PHE A 140 -10.72 -6.84 5.17
CA PHE A 140 -11.13 -7.66 4.02
C PHE A 140 -11.93 -6.84 3.01
N TYR A 141 -12.85 -6.01 3.47
CA TYR A 141 -13.80 -5.31 2.60
C TYR A 141 -13.16 -4.30 1.66
N PRO A 142 -12.27 -3.39 2.09
CA PRO A 142 -11.59 -2.50 1.15
C PRO A 142 -10.75 -3.27 0.13
N PHE A 143 -10.09 -4.36 0.54
CA PHE A 143 -9.33 -5.20 -0.39
C PHE A 143 -10.24 -5.88 -1.41
N MET A 144 -11.35 -6.46 -0.99
CA MET A 144 -12.36 -7.05 -1.86
C MET A 144 -12.91 -6.03 -2.87
N HIS A 145 -13.26 -4.82 -2.40
CA HIS A 145 -13.75 -3.76 -3.29
C HIS A 145 -12.69 -3.32 -4.30
N ALA A 146 -11.46 -3.10 -3.89
CA ALA A 146 -10.38 -2.75 -4.81
C ALA A 146 -10.08 -3.87 -5.81
N SER A 147 -10.11 -5.14 -5.38
CA SER A 147 -9.92 -6.28 -6.25
C SER A 147 -11.02 -6.41 -7.32
N ASN A 148 -12.27 -6.13 -6.95
CA ASN A 148 -13.41 -6.25 -7.86
C ASN A 148 -13.58 -5.02 -8.76
N TYR A 149 -13.35 -3.81 -8.26
CA TYR A 149 -13.72 -2.55 -8.91
C TYR A 149 -12.54 -1.63 -9.22
N GLY A 150 -11.37 -1.84 -8.62
CA GLY A 150 -10.17 -1.04 -8.86
C GLY A 150 -9.40 -1.41 -10.14
N ARG A 151 -10.08 -1.96 -11.15
CA ARG A 151 -9.50 -2.46 -12.40
C ARG A 151 -9.84 -1.53 -13.55
N GLY A 152 -8.87 -1.27 -14.42
CA GLY A 152 -9.07 -0.44 -15.61
C GLY A 152 -8.01 0.63 -15.75
N THR A 153 -8.38 1.74 -16.40
CA THR A 153 -7.48 2.88 -16.56
C THR A 153 -7.69 3.87 -15.41
N VAL A 154 -6.62 4.20 -14.70
CA VAL A 154 -6.64 5.23 -13.66
C VAL A 154 -6.87 6.59 -14.29
N LEU A 155 -7.83 7.34 -13.74
CA LEU A 155 -8.17 8.68 -14.20
C LEU A 155 -7.54 9.71 -13.28
N LEU A 156 -7.08 10.81 -13.87
CA LEU A 156 -6.68 11.98 -13.10
C LEU A 156 -7.91 12.57 -12.44
N SER A 157 -7.96 12.53 -11.12
CA SER A 157 -9.02 13.12 -10.31
C SER A 157 -8.48 14.21 -9.41
N ASN A 158 -9.27 15.25 -9.18
CA ASN A 158 -8.97 16.30 -8.22
C ASN A 158 -10.09 16.34 -7.18
N THR A 159 -9.72 16.22 -5.90
CA THR A 159 -10.65 16.25 -4.79
C THR A 159 -10.46 17.54 -4.01
N VAL A 160 -11.53 18.28 -3.80
CA VAL A 160 -11.55 19.48 -2.94
C VAL A 160 -12.26 19.09 -1.64
N CYS A 161 -11.51 19.07 -0.54
CA CYS A 161 -12.02 18.72 0.79
C CYS A 161 -11.28 19.50 1.87
N GLY A 162 -11.72 19.36 3.12
CA GLY A 162 -10.98 19.82 4.28
C GLY A 162 -9.59 19.17 4.36
N LYS A 163 -8.71 19.78 5.11
CA LYS A 163 -7.35 19.29 5.35
C LYS A 163 -6.97 19.51 6.79
N HIS A 164 -6.08 18.69 7.28
CA HIS A 164 -5.50 18.82 8.62
C HIS A 164 -3.98 18.63 8.58
N ASP A 165 -3.33 19.11 9.63
CA ASP A 165 -1.90 18.92 9.83
C ASP A 165 -1.68 17.86 10.91
N THR A 166 -0.61 17.08 10.74
CA THR A 166 -0.06 16.21 11.77
C THR A 166 1.37 16.66 12.09
N ARG A 167 2.01 16.01 13.05
CA ARG A 167 3.40 16.31 13.36
C ARG A 167 4.36 16.07 12.18
N GLU A 168 4.07 15.03 11.38
CA GLU A 168 4.93 14.55 10.30
C GLU A 168 4.52 15.05 8.92
N PHE A 169 3.26 15.48 8.76
CA PHE A 169 2.70 15.89 7.47
C PHE A 169 1.82 17.10 7.59
N THR A 170 1.89 17.98 6.61
CA THR A 170 1.00 19.13 6.43
C THR A 170 0.03 18.86 5.28
N ASP A 171 -1.10 19.57 5.28
CA ASP A 171 -2.10 19.51 4.20
C ASP A 171 -2.63 18.10 3.92
N VAL A 172 -2.78 17.27 4.96
CA VAL A 172 -3.38 15.93 4.82
C VAL A 172 -4.86 16.07 4.47
N PRO A 173 -5.33 15.53 3.34
CA PRO A 173 -6.74 15.64 2.97
C PRO A 173 -7.62 14.80 3.89
N ASP A 174 -8.80 15.32 4.23
CA ASP A 174 -9.79 14.61 5.06
C ASP A 174 -10.51 13.50 4.29
N VAL A 175 -10.41 13.51 2.96
CA VAL A 175 -11.01 12.50 2.07
C VAL A 175 -10.00 12.05 1.03
N GLU A 176 -9.71 10.76 0.97
CA GLU A 176 -8.86 10.14 -0.04
C GLU A 176 -9.71 9.53 -1.16
N VAL A 177 -9.45 9.93 -2.39
CA VAL A 177 -10.19 9.47 -3.58
C VAL A 177 -9.22 9.04 -4.67
N THR A 178 -9.54 7.94 -5.31
CA THR A 178 -8.91 7.50 -6.56
C THR A 178 -10.00 7.02 -7.52
N THR A 179 -9.86 7.38 -8.79
CA THR A 179 -10.86 7.06 -9.81
C THR A 179 -10.23 6.21 -10.90
N ALA A 180 -10.94 5.17 -11.32
CA ALA A 180 -10.56 4.35 -12.45
C ALA A 180 -11.79 4.06 -13.33
N THR A 181 -11.56 3.88 -14.63
CA THR A 181 -12.61 3.32 -15.50
C THR A 181 -12.74 1.84 -15.21
N LEU A 182 -13.95 1.37 -15.01
CA LEU A 182 -14.19 -0.07 -14.93
C LEU A 182 -14.03 -0.67 -16.35
N LEU A 183 -13.10 -1.60 -16.52
CA LEU A 183 -13.06 -2.39 -17.75
C LEU A 183 -14.31 -3.27 -17.79
N PRO A 184 -15.07 -3.27 -18.92
CA PRO A 184 -16.16 -4.23 -19.04
C PRO A 184 -15.57 -5.64 -18.90
N TYR A 185 -16.17 -6.44 -18.02
CA TYR A 185 -15.79 -7.84 -17.90
C TYR A 185 -15.93 -8.48 -19.28
N LEU A 186 -14.84 -8.92 -19.86
CA LEU A 186 -14.89 -9.90 -20.93
C LEU A 186 -15.46 -11.17 -20.28
N ARG A 187 -16.75 -11.42 -20.54
CA ARG A 187 -17.43 -12.66 -20.16
C ARG A 187 -16.94 -13.79 -21.03
#